data_07697b014ff2cba244e98fef9159853c
#
_entry.id   07697b014ff2cba244e98fef9159853c
#
_cell.length_a   1.000
_cell.length_b   1.000
_cell.length_c   1.000
_cell.angle_alpha   90.00
_cell.angle_beta   90.00
_cell.angle_gamma   90.00
#
_symmetry.space_group_name_H-M   'P 1'
#
loop_
_entity.id
_entity.type
_entity.pdbx_description
1 polymer ?
#
loop_
_entity_poly.entity_id
_entity_poly.type
_entity_poly.pdbx_seq_one_letter_code
_entity_poly.pdbx_strand_id
1 'polypeptide(L)'
;MSTKNSYQLADIGRHNPIFSQIRSTVETAFYGNNMHHVDDIAAAYHRATKDPGTVITDLPIYRATDLGLPADAKMLIANTGKVVGRTAQARRILGNPGVSEADMAGRLRQALFASAHKDFITTDVLVGLDEDFIVRAHLAIPDGFANNLLSYMLNFQPITTAYQEMFDRSVAYPEGDIYIYADPTYHDPDYPDGLAIFDPQHNTAAILGMPYFGELKKSTLTLAWSIAHRHGFVACHGGLKAFHFKNKQDQVFAMFGLSGSGKSTLTHAKHGY
;
A
#
# COMPACT_ATOMS: atom_id res chain seq x y z
N MET A 1 0.50 -1.64 19.65
CA MET A 1 0.06 -2.68 18.69
C MET A 1 -1.26 -2.29 18.11
N SER A 2 -1.35 -2.09 16.81
CA SER A 2 -2.59 -1.78 16.10
C SER A 2 -3.42 -3.02 15.73
N THR A 3 -2.93 -4.23 16.07
CA THR A 3 -3.55 -5.50 15.69
C THR A 3 -4.10 -6.23 16.89
N LYS A 4 -5.37 -6.66 16.83
CA LYS A 4 -5.97 -7.49 17.84
C LYS A 4 -5.52 -8.95 17.66
N ASN A 5 -4.70 -9.46 18.58
CA ASN A 5 -4.08 -10.79 18.50
C ASN A 5 -4.94 -11.92 19.11
N SER A 6 -6.00 -11.57 19.84
CA SER A 6 -6.89 -12.55 20.47
C SER A 6 -8.33 -12.05 20.43
N TYR A 7 -9.25 -13.00 20.26
CA TYR A 7 -10.68 -12.76 20.22
C TYR A 7 -11.37 -13.62 21.26
N GLN A 8 -12.30 -13.04 22.00
CA GLN A 8 -13.21 -13.78 22.84
C GLN A 8 -14.44 -14.22 22.05
N LEU A 9 -15.18 -15.20 22.54
CA LEU A 9 -16.40 -15.67 21.87
C LEU A 9 -17.40 -14.52 21.59
N ALA A 10 -17.49 -13.54 22.48
CA ALA A 10 -18.34 -12.36 22.30
C ALA A 10 -17.90 -11.45 21.14
N ASP A 11 -16.62 -11.51 20.74
CA ASP A 11 -16.09 -10.73 19.62
C ASP A 11 -16.37 -11.39 18.26
N ILE A 12 -16.80 -12.66 18.27
CA ILE A 12 -17.02 -13.46 17.06
C ILE A 12 -18.40 -13.14 16.48
N GLY A 13 -18.42 -12.40 15.38
CA GLY A 13 -19.65 -12.02 14.70
C GLY A 13 -19.41 -11.64 13.24
N ARG A 14 -20.49 -11.28 12.53
CA ARG A 14 -20.43 -10.94 11.08
C ARG A 14 -19.48 -9.80 10.76
N HIS A 15 -19.25 -8.91 11.70
CA HIS A 15 -18.40 -7.75 11.54
C HIS A 15 -16.97 -7.98 12.05
N ASN A 16 -16.67 -9.19 12.50
CA ASN A 16 -15.30 -9.52 12.88
C ASN A 16 -14.43 -9.68 11.62
N PRO A 17 -13.27 -8.99 11.53
CA PRO A 17 -12.41 -9.03 10.35
C PRO A 17 -12.01 -10.42 9.87
N ILE A 18 -11.86 -11.38 10.80
CA ILE A 18 -11.46 -12.76 10.45
C ILE A 18 -12.53 -13.56 9.69
N PHE A 19 -13.78 -13.08 9.67
CA PHE A 19 -14.90 -13.80 9.01
C PHE A 19 -15.29 -13.21 7.66
N SER A 20 -14.65 -12.12 7.20
CA SER A 20 -14.85 -11.63 5.85
C SER A 20 -14.32 -12.65 4.82
N GLN A 21 -15.14 -13.01 3.84
CA GLN A 21 -14.70 -13.90 2.75
C GLN A 21 -13.56 -13.28 1.94
N ILE A 22 -13.63 -11.98 1.69
CA ILE A 22 -12.57 -11.25 0.97
C ILE A 22 -11.30 -11.23 1.80
N ARG A 23 -11.39 -10.81 3.07
CA ARG A 23 -10.25 -10.77 3.98
C ARG A 23 -9.58 -12.13 4.13
N SER A 24 -10.35 -13.16 4.44
CA SER A 24 -9.81 -14.52 4.64
C SER A 24 -9.13 -15.05 3.38
N THR A 25 -9.72 -14.76 2.20
CA THR A 25 -9.13 -15.20 0.92
C THR A 25 -7.80 -14.49 0.65
N VAL A 26 -7.74 -13.17 0.84
CA VAL A 26 -6.51 -12.38 0.63
C VAL A 26 -5.46 -12.76 1.65
N GLU A 27 -5.79 -12.75 2.94
CA GLU A 27 -4.85 -13.00 4.02
C GLU A 27 -4.24 -14.42 3.93
N THR A 28 -5.04 -15.42 3.59
CA THR A 28 -4.56 -16.79 3.41
C THR A 28 -3.49 -16.89 2.32
N ALA A 29 -3.58 -16.09 1.26
CA ALA A 29 -2.60 -16.09 0.19
C ALA A 29 -1.18 -15.72 0.68
N PHE A 30 -1.05 -14.86 1.68
CA PHE A 30 0.24 -14.43 2.24
C PHE A 30 1.00 -15.56 2.97
N TYR A 31 0.33 -16.66 3.30
CA TYR A 31 0.95 -17.85 3.93
C TYR A 31 1.33 -18.94 2.93
N GLY A 32 1.22 -18.66 1.63
CA GLY A 32 1.63 -19.59 0.57
C GLY A 32 3.14 -19.75 0.49
N ASN A 33 3.60 -20.97 0.09
CA ASN A 33 5.03 -21.26 -0.07
C ASN A 33 5.70 -20.49 -1.21
N ASN A 34 4.92 -19.85 -2.07
CA ASN A 34 5.36 -19.03 -3.20
C ASN A 34 5.45 -17.53 -2.85
N MET A 35 5.37 -17.17 -1.57
CA MET A 35 5.49 -15.80 -1.09
C MET A 35 6.89 -15.54 -0.56
N HIS A 36 7.60 -14.58 -1.15
CA HIS A 36 8.97 -14.20 -0.79
C HIS A 36 8.99 -12.82 -0.16
N HIS A 37 9.27 -12.75 1.12
CA HIS A 37 9.27 -11.47 1.83
C HIS A 37 10.50 -10.61 1.49
N VAL A 38 10.28 -9.31 1.31
CA VAL A 38 11.30 -8.29 1.01
C VAL A 38 11.11 -7.15 2.01
N ASP A 39 12.00 -7.05 2.98
CA ASP A 39 11.97 -6.07 4.07
C ASP A 39 12.96 -4.91 3.89
N ASP A 40 13.92 -5.06 2.95
CA ASP A 40 14.97 -4.10 2.69
C ASP A 40 14.79 -3.38 1.35
N ILE A 41 14.87 -2.04 1.38
CA ILE A 41 14.74 -1.18 0.20
C ILE A 41 15.84 -1.46 -0.83
N ALA A 42 17.07 -1.75 -0.41
CA ALA A 42 18.15 -2.07 -1.34
C ALA A 42 17.88 -3.40 -2.05
N ALA A 43 17.38 -4.41 -1.33
CA ALA A 43 16.97 -5.67 -1.93
C ALA A 43 15.81 -5.49 -2.92
N ALA A 44 14.82 -4.65 -2.59
CA ALA A 44 13.74 -4.31 -3.50
C ALA A 44 14.26 -3.59 -4.76
N TYR A 45 15.20 -2.66 -4.59
CA TYR A 45 15.84 -1.97 -5.71
C TYR A 45 16.58 -2.95 -6.63
N HIS A 46 17.39 -3.85 -6.07
CA HIS A 46 18.11 -4.86 -6.86
C HIS A 46 17.18 -5.81 -7.61
N ARG A 47 16.03 -6.15 -7.05
CA ARG A 47 15.00 -6.91 -7.78
C ARG A 47 14.40 -6.07 -8.90
N ALA A 48 14.01 -4.82 -8.61
CA ALA A 48 13.41 -3.91 -9.57
C ALA A 48 14.30 -3.64 -10.79
N THR A 49 15.62 -3.63 -10.63
CA THR A 49 16.55 -3.52 -11.79
C THR A 49 16.48 -4.69 -12.76
N LYS A 50 15.93 -5.82 -12.32
CA LYS A 50 15.81 -7.06 -13.10
C LYS A 50 14.39 -7.30 -13.63
N ASP A 51 13.42 -6.48 -13.22
CA ASP A 51 12.03 -6.61 -13.70
C ASP A 51 11.97 -6.48 -15.22
N PRO A 52 11.12 -7.27 -15.88
CA PRO A 52 10.91 -7.16 -17.33
C PRO A 52 10.50 -5.74 -17.73
N GLY A 53 11.19 -5.17 -18.71
CA GLY A 53 10.91 -3.82 -19.22
C GLY A 53 11.46 -2.67 -18.37
N THR A 54 12.18 -2.94 -17.29
CA THR A 54 12.85 -1.88 -16.51
C THR A 54 14.02 -1.29 -17.30
N VAL A 55 14.04 0.03 -17.38
CA VAL A 55 15.17 0.80 -17.91
C VAL A 55 15.91 1.43 -16.73
N ILE A 56 17.19 1.10 -16.59
CA ILE A 56 18.10 1.74 -15.64
C ILE A 56 18.66 2.98 -16.35
N THR A 57 18.36 4.17 -15.80
CA THR A 57 18.87 5.43 -16.38
C THR A 57 20.31 5.72 -15.91
N ASP A 58 20.94 6.72 -16.48
CA ASP A 58 22.21 7.26 -16.01
C ASP A 58 22.06 8.30 -14.88
N LEU A 59 20.81 8.66 -14.54
CA LEU A 59 20.48 9.67 -13.53
C LEU A 59 20.66 9.09 -12.11
N PRO A 60 21.56 9.64 -11.29
CA PRO A 60 21.72 9.21 -9.91
C PRO A 60 20.51 9.64 -9.07
N ILE A 61 20.16 8.82 -8.07
CA ILE A 61 19.18 9.19 -7.07
C ILE A 61 19.86 10.09 -6.04
N TYR A 62 19.36 11.30 -5.86
CA TYR A 62 19.85 12.24 -4.86
C TYR A 62 19.60 11.69 -3.45
N ARG A 63 20.67 11.67 -2.60
CA ARG A 63 20.62 11.15 -1.24
C ARG A 63 20.10 9.70 -1.16
N ALA A 64 20.54 8.86 -2.07
CA ALA A 64 20.08 7.48 -2.19
C ALA A 64 20.20 6.71 -0.85
N THR A 65 21.31 6.88 -0.14
CA THR A 65 21.56 6.21 1.16
C THR A 65 20.60 6.62 2.26
N ASP A 66 20.09 7.85 2.23
CA ASP A 66 19.08 8.32 3.21
C ASP A 66 17.72 7.65 2.99
N LEU A 67 17.50 7.12 1.79
CA LEU A 67 16.31 6.36 1.40
C LEU A 67 16.51 4.84 1.57
N GLY A 68 17.65 4.40 2.10
CA GLY A 68 18.00 2.98 2.20
C GLY A 68 18.40 2.34 0.86
N LEU A 69 18.66 3.14 -0.16
CA LEU A 69 19.12 2.68 -1.48
C LEU A 69 20.65 2.55 -1.54
N PRO A 70 21.21 1.74 -2.46
CA PRO A 70 22.64 1.74 -2.75
C PRO A 70 23.15 3.16 -3.10
N ALA A 71 24.36 3.47 -2.68
CA ALA A 71 24.95 4.82 -2.87
C ALA A 71 25.07 5.23 -4.36
N ASP A 72 25.19 4.25 -5.25
CA ASP A 72 25.28 4.41 -6.71
C ASP A 72 23.94 4.18 -7.42
N ALA A 73 22.83 4.08 -6.67
CA ALA A 73 21.52 3.82 -7.22
C ALA A 73 21.12 4.85 -8.30
N LYS A 74 20.57 4.33 -9.39
CA LYS A 74 20.07 5.11 -10.52
C LYS A 74 18.55 5.11 -10.54
N MET A 75 17.97 6.13 -11.11
CA MET A 75 16.53 6.17 -11.34
C MET A 75 16.13 5.05 -12.30
N LEU A 76 15.06 4.34 -11.92
CA LEU A 76 14.47 3.27 -12.72
C LEU A 76 13.22 3.79 -13.41
N ILE A 77 13.01 3.35 -14.65
CA ILE A 77 11.78 3.57 -15.39
C ILE A 77 11.17 2.21 -15.66
N ALA A 78 10.01 1.95 -15.06
CA ALA A 78 9.21 0.78 -15.37
C ALA A 78 8.48 1.01 -16.69
N ASN A 79 8.90 0.33 -17.74
CA ASN A 79 8.31 0.46 -19.05
C ASN A 79 7.68 -0.87 -19.49
N THR A 80 6.37 -0.98 -19.30
CA THR A 80 5.61 -2.14 -19.74
C THR A 80 5.10 -2.00 -21.19
N GLY A 81 5.48 -0.92 -21.88
CA GLY A 81 4.98 -0.61 -23.22
C GLY A 81 3.50 -0.19 -23.28
N LYS A 82 2.87 0.02 -22.13
CA LYS A 82 1.46 0.42 -22.01
C LYS A 82 1.36 1.76 -21.29
N VAL A 83 0.41 2.58 -21.73
CA VAL A 83 -0.03 3.72 -20.91
C VAL A 83 -0.87 3.15 -19.77
N VAL A 84 -0.39 3.31 -18.54
CA VAL A 84 -1.07 2.84 -17.35
C VAL A 84 -1.78 4.02 -16.69
N GLY A 85 -3.06 3.86 -16.47
CA GLY A 85 -3.90 4.84 -15.82
C GLY A 85 -4.91 4.18 -14.90
N ARG A 86 -5.54 5.01 -14.07
CA ARG A 86 -6.63 4.58 -13.22
C ARG A 86 -7.96 4.70 -13.96
N THR A 87 -8.72 3.61 -14.00
CA THR A 87 -10.10 3.63 -14.44
C THR A 87 -11.03 3.65 -13.21
N ALA A 88 -11.80 4.72 -13.03
CA ALA A 88 -12.70 4.87 -11.88
C ALA A 88 -13.75 3.74 -11.80
N GLN A 89 -14.16 3.21 -12.93
CA GLN A 89 -15.12 2.11 -13.04
C GLN A 89 -14.58 0.77 -12.52
N ALA A 90 -13.28 0.62 -12.43
CA ALA A 90 -12.64 -0.60 -11.93
C ALA A 90 -12.80 -0.81 -10.43
N ARG A 91 -13.20 0.21 -9.65
CA ARG A 91 -13.37 0.08 -8.19
C ARG A 91 -14.72 -0.52 -7.83
N ARG A 92 -14.68 -1.55 -6.99
CA ARG A 92 -15.84 -2.20 -6.38
C ARG A 92 -15.64 -2.21 -4.87
N ILE A 93 -16.42 -1.36 -4.18
CA ILE A 93 -16.34 -1.20 -2.72
C ILE A 93 -17.51 -1.98 -2.13
N LEU A 94 -17.21 -2.97 -1.29
CA LEU A 94 -18.22 -3.75 -0.60
C LEU A 94 -19.08 -2.83 0.29
N GLY A 95 -20.36 -3.11 0.33
CA GLY A 95 -21.35 -2.27 1.00
C GLY A 95 -21.94 -1.16 0.12
N ASN A 96 -21.35 -0.85 -1.03
CA ASN A 96 -21.96 0.10 -1.96
C ASN A 96 -23.11 -0.55 -2.75
N PRO A 97 -24.16 0.22 -3.08
CA PRO A 97 -25.25 -0.27 -3.93
C PRO A 97 -24.74 -0.87 -5.24
N GLY A 98 -25.27 -2.04 -5.61
CA GLY A 98 -24.91 -2.73 -6.86
C GLY A 98 -23.60 -3.52 -6.82
N VAL A 99 -22.90 -3.57 -5.69
CA VAL A 99 -21.71 -4.42 -5.49
C VAL A 99 -22.10 -5.69 -4.74
N SER A 100 -22.03 -6.84 -5.42
CA SER A 100 -22.28 -8.14 -4.82
C SER A 100 -21.01 -8.69 -4.19
N GLU A 101 -21.01 -8.89 -2.87
CA GLU A 101 -19.90 -9.51 -2.15
C GLU A 101 -19.63 -10.93 -2.67
N ALA A 102 -20.66 -11.71 -2.93
CA ALA A 102 -20.53 -13.08 -3.43
C ALA A 102 -19.85 -13.14 -4.81
N ASP A 103 -20.19 -12.21 -5.71
CA ASP A 103 -19.55 -12.08 -7.03
C ASP A 103 -18.09 -11.68 -6.86
N MET A 104 -17.80 -10.64 -6.08
CA MET A 104 -16.43 -10.19 -5.85
C MET A 104 -15.57 -11.28 -5.18
N ALA A 105 -16.10 -12.00 -4.22
CA ALA A 105 -15.41 -13.12 -3.58
C ALA A 105 -15.15 -14.28 -4.57
N GLY A 106 -16.10 -14.55 -5.48
CA GLY A 106 -15.93 -15.53 -6.54
C GLY A 106 -14.77 -15.19 -7.48
N ARG A 107 -14.75 -13.94 -7.99
CA ARG A 107 -13.68 -13.43 -8.87
C ARG A 107 -12.32 -13.42 -8.19
N LEU A 108 -12.27 -13.01 -6.94
CA LEU A 108 -11.03 -13.03 -6.17
C LEU A 108 -10.48 -14.46 -6.02
N ARG A 109 -11.31 -15.43 -5.67
CA ARG A 109 -10.88 -16.85 -5.59
C ARG A 109 -10.37 -17.38 -6.93
N GLN A 110 -11.01 -17.01 -8.04
CA GLN A 110 -10.54 -17.37 -9.38
C GLN A 110 -9.17 -16.76 -9.68
N ALA A 111 -8.96 -15.49 -9.33
CA ALA A 111 -7.68 -14.82 -9.51
C ALA A 111 -6.56 -15.49 -8.69
N LEU A 112 -6.81 -15.79 -7.42
CA LEU A 112 -5.83 -16.46 -6.56
C LEU A 112 -5.51 -17.88 -7.08
N PHE A 113 -6.52 -18.62 -7.52
CA PHE A 113 -6.33 -19.95 -8.09
C PHE A 113 -5.48 -19.89 -9.38
N ALA A 114 -5.78 -18.94 -10.27
CA ALA A 114 -5.01 -18.74 -11.50
C ALA A 114 -3.55 -18.34 -11.24
N SER A 115 -3.28 -17.74 -10.09
CA SER A 115 -1.97 -17.23 -9.68
C SER A 115 -1.22 -18.18 -8.73
N ALA A 116 -1.81 -19.32 -8.37
CA ALA A 116 -1.25 -20.26 -7.37
C ALA A 116 0.14 -20.82 -7.72
N HIS A 117 0.52 -20.76 -9.00
CA HIS A 117 1.82 -21.26 -9.50
C HIS A 117 2.84 -20.14 -9.76
N LYS A 118 2.47 -18.87 -9.51
CA LYS A 118 3.37 -17.74 -9.68
C LYS A 118 4.09 -17.46 -8.36
N ASP A 119 5.36 -17.08 -8.46
CA ASP A 119 6.07 -16.53 -7.32
C ASP A 119 5.62 -15.09 -7.07
N PHE A 120 5.43 -14.77 -5.80
CA PHE A 120 5.07 -13.43 -5.33
C PHE A 120 6.15 -12.87 -4.43
N ILE A 121 6.30 -11.57 -4.44
CA ILE A 121 7.07 -10.82 -3.46
C ILE A 121 6.11 -10.06 -2.54
N THR A 122 6.46 -10.03 -1.25
CA THR A 122 5.68 -9.34 -0.23
C THR A 122 6.52 -8.32 0.51
N THR A 123 5.89 -7.32 1.07
CA THR A 123 6.53 -6.37 1.99
C THR A 123 5.53 -5.85 3.01
N ASP A 124 6.07 -5.42 4.14
CA ASP A 124 5.33 -4.80 5.23
C ASP A 124 5.75 -3.34 5.41
N VAL A 125 4.78 -2.47 5.61
CA VAL A 125 5.02 -1.04 5.84
C VAL A 125 4.12 -0.51 6.95
N LEU A 126 4.50 0.62 7.53
CA LEU A 126 3.70 1.38 8.47
C LEU A 126 3.11 2.62 7.80
N VAL A 127 1.88 2.96 8.21
CA VAL A 127 1.13 4.13 7.75
C VAL A 127 0.63 4.90 8.96
N GLY A 128 0.86 6.23 8.98
CA GLY A 128 0.47 7.12 10.07
C GLY A 128 1.68 7.74 10.74
N LEU A 129 2.56 6.98 11.35
CA LEU A 129 3.82 7.38 11.99
C LEU A 129 3.64 8.36 13.16
N ASP A 130 2.55 8.22 13.91
CA ASP A 130 2.32 8.90 15.18
C ASP A 130 1.81 7.88 16.19
N GLU A 131 2.24 7.96 17.46
CA GLU A 131 1.85 6.98 18.48
C GLU A 131 0.33 6.96 18.72
N ASP A 132 -0.40 8.03 18.39
CA ASP A 132 -1.85 8.06 18.40
C ASP A 132 -2.48 7.32 17.20
N PHE A 133 -1.74 7.18 16.08
CA PHE A 133 -2.25 6.49 14.90
C PHE A 133 -1.12 5.89 14.02
N ILE A 134 -0.88 4.61 14.19
CA ILE A 134 -0.05 3.81 13.28
C ILE A 134 -0.81 2.54 12.93
N VAL A 135 -0.84 2.19 11.65
CA VAL A 135 -1.37 0.92 11.15
C VAL A 135 -0.34 0.21 10.28
N ARG A 136 -0.34 -1.11 10.32
CA ARG A 136 0.52 -1.94 9.49
C ARG A 136 -0.21 -2.32 8.21
N ALA A 137 0.51 -2.32 7.09
CA ALA A 137 -0.02 -2.74 5.81
C ALA A 137 0.93 -3.74 5.14
N HIS A 138 0.34 -4.77 4.55
CA HIS A 138 1.00 -5.84 3.83
C HIS A 138 0.66 -5.73 2.34
N LEU A 139 1.66 -5.84 1.48
CA LEU A 139 1.49 -5.92 0.04
C LEU A 139 2.02 -7.27 -0.47
N ALA A 140 1.26 -7.95 -1.31
CA ALA A 140 1.72 -9.06 -2.14
C ALA A 140 1.52 -8.71 -3.61
N ILE A 141 2.55 -8.95 -4.44
CA ILE A 141 2.54 -8.70 -5.89
C ILE A 141 3.42 -9.76 -6.58
N PRO A 142 3.11 -10.22 -7.80
CA PRO A 142 3.95 -11.20 -8.49
C PRO A 142 5.39 -10.73 -8.66
N ASP A 143 6.33 -11.65 -8.54
CA ASP A 143 7.74 -11.40 -8.90
C ASP A 143 7.81 -10.97 -10.37
N GLY A 144 8.65 -9.98 -10.68
CA GLY A 144 8.63 -9.25 -11.96
C GLY A 144 7.89 -7.90 -11.90
N PHE A 145 7.31 -7.54 -10.73
CA PHE A 145 6.74 -6.23 -10.44
C PHE A 145 7.42 -5.56 -9.23
N ALA A 146 8.69 -5.86 -9.00
CA ALA A 146 9.46 -5.30 -7.90
C ALA A 146 9.60 -3.76 -7.97
N ASN A 147 9.46 -3.15 -9.17
CA ASN A 147 9.33 -1.69 -9.31
C ASN A 147 8.12 -1.13 -8.56
N ASN A 148 6.99 -1.85 -8.59
CA ASN A 148 5.80 -1.46 -7.85
C ASN A 148 6.00 -1.62 -6.35
N LEU A 149 6.63 -2.71 -5.92
CA LEU A 149 6.96 -2.97 -4.52
C LEU A 149 7.96 -1.95 -3.98
N LEU A 150 9.05 -1.66 -4.72
CA LEU A 150 10.01 -0.62 -4.37
C LEU A 150 9.33 0.75 -4.22
N SER A 151 8.48 1.12 -5.19
CA SER A 151 7.72 2.36 -5.13
C SER A 151 6.79 2.39 -3.92
N TYR A 152 6.22 1.25 -3.54
CA TYR A 152 5.38 1.12 -2.34
C TYR A 152 6.19 1.36 -1.07
N MET A 153 7.34 0.71 -0.92
CA MET A 153 8.25 0.90 0.22
C MET A 153 8.76 2.34 0.35
N LEU A 154 9.03 3.02 -0.78
CA LEU A 154 9.47 4.42 -0.81
C LEU A 154 8.35 5.44 -0.55
N ASN A 155 7.09 5.02 -0.63
CA ASN A 155 5.93 5.90 -0.38
C ASN A 155 5.32 5.71 1.01
N PHE A 156 5.66 4.64 1.70
CA PHE A 156 5.28 4.33 3.08
C PHE A 156 6.54 4.10 3.91
N GLN A 157 6.38 3.75 5.17
CA GLN A 157 7.52 3.51 6.04
C GLN A 157 7.80 2.00 6.17
N PRO A 158 8.89 1.47 5.57
CA PRO A 158 9.36 0.12 5.87
C PRO A 158 9.68 -0.04 7.36
N ILE A 159 9.51 -1.26 7.86
CA ILE A 159 9.64 -1.51 9.30
C ILE A 159 11.12 -1.60 9.68
N THR A 160 11.63 -0.55 10.30
CA THR A 160 12.94 -0.54 10.98
C THR A 160 12.74 -0.79 12.48
N THR A 161 13.82 -1.07 13.21
CA THR A 161 13.77 -1.24 14.68
C THR A 161 13.09 -0.06 15.36
N ALA A 162 13.47 1.17 15.01
CA ALA A 162 12.90 2.39 15.63
C ALA A 162 11.39 2.54 15.34
N TYR A 163 10.96 2.23 14.13
CA TYR A 163 9.55 2.30 13.78
C TYR A 163 8.74 1.12 14.32
N GLN A 164 9.34 -0.04 14.48
CA GLN A 164 8.71 -1.15 15.21
C GLN A 164 8.49 -0.79 16.68
N GLU A 165 9.48 -0.20 17.34
CA GLU A 165 9.35 0.28 18.72
C GLU A 165 8.26 1.35 18.85
N MET A 166 8.14 2.28 17.89
CA MET A 166 7.07 3.27 17.84
C MET A 166 5.70 2.59 17.70
N PHE A 167 5.59 1.63 16.79
CA PHE A 167 4.38 0.84 16.58
C PHE A 167 3.97 0.08 17.84
N ASP A 168 4.94 -0.51 18.55
CA ASP A 168 4.69 -1.26 19.79
C ASP A 168 4.21 -0.37 20.95
N ARG A 169 4.60 0.90 20.96
CA ARG A 169 4.11 1.90 21.91
C ARG A 169 2.82 2.60 21.50
N SER A 170 2.42 2.46 20.25
CA SER A 170 1.26 3.17 19.71
C SER A 170 -0.06 2.67 20.30
N VAL A 171 -1.11 3.50 20.15
CA VAL A 171 -2.48 3.12 20.53
C VAL A 171 -2.90 1.86 19.79
N ALA A 172 -3.32 0.84 20.53
CA ALA A 172 -3.84 -0.41 19.96
C ALA A 172 -5.31 -0.26 19.60
N TYR A 173 -5.63 -0.22 18.32
CA TYR A 173 -6.99 -0.27 17.84
C TYR A 173 -7.46 -1.72 17.68
N PRO A 174 -8.77 -2.02 17.91
CA PRO A 174 -9.34 -3.34 17.67
C PRO A 174 -9.56 -3.59 16.17
N GLU A 175 -8.50 -3.42 15.40
CA GLU A 175 -8.48 -3.52 13.93
C GLU A 175 -7.50 -4.60 13.51
N GLY A 176 -7.77 -5.27 12.38
CA GLY A 176 -6.76 -6.07 11.70
C GLY A 176 -5.83 -5.21 10.87
N ASP A 177 -4.64 -5.71 10.58
CA ASP A 177 -3.71 -5.08 9.64
C ASP A 177 -4.33 -4.93 8.26
N ILE A 178 -3.82 -4.00 7.45
CA ILE A 178 -4.24 -3.82 6.08
C ILE A 178 -3.57 -4.87 5.19
N TYR A 179 -4.35 -5.55 4.34
CA TYR A 179 -3.83 -6.49 3.35
C TYR A 179 -4.18 -6.05 1.94
N ILE A 180 -3.16 -5.92 1.09
CA ILE A 180 -3.28 -5.59 -0.32
C ILE A 180 -2.72 -6.75 -1.14
N TYR A 181 -3.58 -7.45 -1.85
CA TYR A 181 -3.17 -8.44 -2.85
C TYR A 181 -3.25 -7.82 -4.24
N ALA A 182 -2.17 -7.91 -5.01
CA ALA A 182 -2.14 -7.39 -6.37
C ALA A 182 -1.70 -8.48 -7.36
N ASP A 183 -2.41 -8.63 -8.46
CA ASP A 183 -1.94 -9.39 -9.62
C ASP A 183 -2.18 -8.61 -10.91
N PRO A 184 -1.19 -7.83 -11.36
CA PRO A 184 -1.29 -7.07 -12.60
C PRO A 184 -1.44 -7.92 -13.86
N THR A 185 -1.13 -9.23 -13.78
CA THR A 185 -1.17 -10.15 -14.91
C THR A 185 -2.49 -10.90 -15.03
N TYR A 186 -3.36 -10.80 -14.01
CA TYR A 186 -4.67 -11.43 -14.06
C TYR A 186 -5.58 -10.69 -15.05
N HIS A 187 -6.35 -11.43 -15.81
CA HIS A 187 -7.34 -10.88 -16.76
C HIS A 187 -8.73 -11.38 -16.40
N ASP A 188 -9.62 -10.42 -16.13
CA ASP A 188 -11.05 -10.68 -15.97
C ASP A 188 -11.78 -10.15 -17.21
N PRO A 189 -12.52 -10.99 -17.96
CA PRO A 189 -13.18 -10.58 -19.20
C PRO A 189 -14.25 -9.50 -18.99
N ASP A 190 -14.88 -9.45 -17.82
CA ASP A 190 -15.87 -8.43 -17.49
C ASP A 190 -15.22 -7.11 -17.02
N TYR A 191 -13.91 -7.13 -16.71
CA TYR A 191 -13.13 -5.98 -16.25
C TYR A 191 -11.83 -5.86 -17.05
N PRO A 192 -11.89 -5.58 -18.35
CA PRO A 192 -10.70 -5.59 -19.24
C PRO A 192 -9.65 -4.55 -18.84
N ASP A 193 -10.05 -3.46 -18.18
CA ASP A 193 -9.17 -2.41 -17.67
C ASP A 193 -8.67 -2.68 -16.23
N GLY A 194 -9.00 -3.86 -15.68
CA GLY A 194 -8.67 -4.27 -14.33
C GLY A 194 -9.79 -4.05 -13.32
N LEU A 195 -9.67 -4.72 -12.18
CA LEU A 195 -10.65 -4.74 -11.09
C LEU A 195 -9.97 -4.48 -9.76
N ALA A 196 -10.47 -3.49 -9.01
CA ALA A 196 -10.05 -3.22 -7.64
C ALA A 196 -11.21 -3.49 -6.68
N ILE A 197 -11.09 -4.53 -5.88
CA ILE A 197 -12.07 -4.95 -4.87
C ILE A 197 -11.63 -4.36 -3.52
N PHE A 198 -12.54 -3.66 -2.85
CA PHE A 198 -12.29 -3.08 -1.52
C PHE A 198 -13.26 -3.63 -0.50
N ASP A 199 -12.72 -4.10 0.61
CA ASP A 199 -13.45 -4.39 1.84
C ASP A 199 -12.95 -3.45 2.96
N PRO A 200 -13.48 -2.21 3.03
CA PRO A 200 -13.00 -1.22 3.99
C PRO A 200 -13.31 -1.59 5.43
N GLN A 201 -14.36 -2.39 5.68
CA GLN A 201 -14.72 -2.84 7.03
C GLN A 201 -13.73 -3.86 7.58
N HIS A 202 -13.05 -4.58 6.69
CA HIS A 202 -12.11 -5.64 7.06
C HIS A 202 -10.68 -5.33 6.58
N ASN A 203 -10.38 -4.08 6.28
CA ASN A 203 -9.03 -3.56 5.95
C ASN A 203 -8.32 -4.32 4.84
N THR A 204 -9.04 -4.64 3.77
CA THR A 204 -8.50 -5.50 2.69
C THR A 204 -8.84 -4.95 1.32
N ALA A 205 -7.90 -5.07 0.37
CA ALA A 205 -8.16 -4.83 -1.03
C ALA A 205 -7.44 -5.84 -1.92
N ALA A 206 -8.03 -6.12 -3.08
CA ALA A 206 -7.41 -6.88 -4.16
C ALA A 206 -7.39 -6.04 -5.45
N ILE A 207 -6.23 -5.94 -6.09
CA ILE A 207 -5.99 -5.14 -7.30
C ILE A 207 -5.59 -6.08 -8.43
N LEU A 208 -6.51 -6.33 -9.34
CA LEU A 208 -6.39 -7.36 -10.36
C LEU A 208 -6.32 -6.74 -11.76
N GLY A 209 -5.37 -7.18 -12.59
CA GLY A 209 -5.24 -6.73 -13.98
C GLY A 209 -4.73 -5.30 -14.14
N MET A 210 -4.20 -4.67 -13.09
CA MET A 210 -3.74 -3.28 -13.11
C MET A 210 -2.28 -3.16 -12.66
N PRO A 211 -1.34 -2.87 -13.56
CA PRO A 211 0.06 -2.59 -13.18
C PRO A 211 0.27 -1.18 -12.64
N TYR A 212 -0.78 -0.40 -12.44
CA TYR A 212 -0.71 0.99 -12.01
C TYR A 212 -0.40 1.11 -10.52
N PHE A 213 0.85 1.49 -10.20
CA PHE A 213 1.30 1.71 -8.82
C PHE A 213 0.39 2.64 -8.00
N GLY A 214 -0.13 3.70 -8.63
CA GLY A 214 -1.01 4.64 -7.94
C GLY A 214 -2.25 4.01 -7.33
N GLU A 215 -2.72 2.86 -7.83
CA GLU A 215 -3.84 2.15 -7.21
C GLU A 215 -3.39 1.42 -5.94
N LEU A 216 -2.21 0.81 -5.90
CA LEU A 216 -1.65 0.19 -4.69
C LEU A 216 -1.53 1.20 -3.55
N LYS A 217 -0.91 2.35 -3.84
CA LYS A 217 -0.75 3.45 -2.88
C LYS A 217 -2.10 3.96 -2.38
N LYS A 218 -3.03 4.25 -3.29
CA LYS A 218 -4.34 4.82 -2.93
C LYS A 218 -5.22 3.81 -2.21
N SER A 219 -5.11 2.53 -2.52
CA SER A 219 -5.83 1.48 -1.82
C SER A 219 -5.42 1.42 -0.35
N THR A 220 -4.11 1.38 -0.09
CA THR A 220 -3.58 1.41 1.27
C THR A 220 -4.03 2.64 2.04
N LEU A 221 -3.92 3.84 1.43
CA LEU A 221 -4.39 5.08 2.05
C LEU A 221 -5.89 5.08 2.30
N THR A 222 -6.70 4.56 1.37
CA THR A 222 -8.17 4.48 1.54
C THR A 222 -8.53 3.61 2.74
N LEU A 223 -7.85 2.46 2.91
CA LEU A 223 -8.09 1.56 4.04
C LEU A 223 -7.60 2.17 5.36
N ALA A 224 -6.41 2.78 5.38
CA ALA A 224 -5.90 3.49 6.55
C ALA A 224 -6.83 4.65 6.97
N TRP A 225 -7.38 5.40 6.01
CA TRP A 225 -8.36 6.44 6.27
C TRP A 225 -9.67 5.89 6.80
N SER A 226 -10.10 4.71 6.35
CA SER A 226 -11.29 4.04 6.88
C SER A 226 -11.09 3.65 8.34
N ILE A 227 -9.92 3.14 8.71
CA ILE A 227 -9.55 2.87 10.10
C ILE A 227 -9.54 4.19 10.90
N ALA A 228 -8.83 5.20 10.42
CA ALA A 228 -8.75 6.51 11.07
C ALA A 228 -10.13 7.10 11.34
N HIS A 229 -11.03 7.05 10.35
CA HIS A 229 -12.41 7.55 10.49
C HIS A 229 -13.20 6.80 11.56
N ARG A 230 -13.09 5.47 11.64
CA ARG A 230 -13.76 4.66 12.68
C ARG A 230 -13.30 5.01 14.09
N HIS A 231 -12.09 5.55 14.22
CA HIS A 231 -11.48 5.95 15.51
C HIS A 231 -11.47 7.46 15.75
N GLY A 232 -12.31 8.21 15.03
CA GLY A 232 -12.55 9.64 15.28
C GLY A 232 -11.53 10.59 14.66
N PHE A 233 -10.64 10.11 13.80
CA PHE A 233 -9.70 10.97 13.06
C PHE A 233 -10.33 11.48 11.77
N VAL A 234 -9.83 12.64 11.31
CA VAL A 234 -10.16 13.20 10.00
C VAL A 234 -8.99 13.03 9.06
N ALA A 235 -9.18 12.18 8.04
CA ALA A 235 -8.17 11.97 7.02
C ALA A 235 -8.12 13.14 6.03
N CYS A 236 -6.96 13.77 5.89
CA CYS A 236 -6.76 14.90 5.00
C CYS A 236 -5.77 14.57 3.88
N HIS A 237 -6.12 14.91 2.65
CA HIS A 237 -5.19 14.85 1.53
C HIS A 237 -4.41 16.15 1.46
N GLY A 238 -3.21 16.16 1.99
CA GLY A 238 -2.36 17.33 2.10
C GLY A 238 -0.91 17.08 1.72
N GLY A 239 -0.10 18.12 1.80
CA GLY A 239 1.35 18.06 1.77
C GLY A 239 1.90 18.69 3.05
N LEU A 240 3.06 18.23 3.49
CA LEU A 240 3.79 18.79 4.63
C LEU A 240 5.09 19.41 4.15
N LYS A 241 5.49 20.50 4.77
CA LYS A 241 6.78 21.14 4.55
C LYS A 241 7.35 21.63 5.86
N ALA A 242 8.56 21.20 6.19
CA ALA A 242 9.30 21.65 7.36
C ALA A 242 10.33 22.72 6.98
N PHE A 243 10.46 23.74 7.79
CA PHE A 243 11.49 24.77 7.68
C PHE A 243 12.31 24.82 8.96
N HIS A 244 13.62 24.72 8.81
CA HIS A 244 14.58 24.92 9.91
C HIS A 244 15.05 26.36 9.96
N PHE A 245 14.90 27.00 11.10
CA PHE A 245 15.35 28.36 11.36
C PHE A 245 16.53 28.35 12.31
N LYS A 246 17.63 29.05 11.95
CA LYS A 246 18.91 29.07 12.70
C LYS A 246 18.81 29.32 14.20
N ASN A 247 17.78 29.99 14.72
CA ASN A 247 17.65 30.35 16.12
C ASN A 247 16.20 30.23 16.62
N LYS A 248 15.37 29.40 15.99
CA LYS A 248 13.97 29.19 16.36
C LYS A 248 13.65 27.69 16.23
N GLN A 249 12.57 27.32 16.88
CA GLN A 249 12.00 25.97 16.69
C GLN A 249 11.60 25.77 15.22
N ASP A 250 11.80 24.57 14.72
CA ASP A 250 11.35 24.18 13.40
C ASP A 250 9.85 24.41 13.22
N GLN A 251 9.47 24.87 12.04
CA GLN A 251 8.07 25.11 11.70
C GLN A 251 7.64 24.10 10.64
N VAL A 252 6.55 23.40 10.91
CA VAL A 252 5.92 22.49 9.97
C VAL A 252 4.61 23.09 9.46
N PHE A 253 4.50 23.19 8.15
CA PHE A 253 3.30 23.69 7.48
C PHE A 253 2.56 22.55 6.80
N ALA A 254 1.29 22.36 7.13
CA ALA A 254 0.40 21.44 6.47
C ALA A 254 -0.45 22.22 5.43
N MET A 255 -0.45 21.73 4.19
CA MET A 255 -1.17 22.36 3.07
C MET A 255 -2.26 21.42 2.57
N PHE A 256 -3.50 21.85 2.73
CA PHE A 256 -4.67 21.08 2.29
C PHE A 256 -5.35 21.79 1.11
N GLY A 257 -6.04 21.04 0.29
CA GLY A 257 -6.79 21.58 -0.83
C GLY A 257 -7.23 20.53 -1.83
N LEU A 258 -8.07 20.92 -2.77
CA LEU A 258 -8.56 20.04 -3.83
C LEU A 258 -7.45 19.63 -4.81
N SER A 259 -7.73 18.65 -5.66
CA SER A 259 -6.83 18.27 -6.75
C SER A 259 -6.60 19.49 -7.66
N GLY A 260 -5.35 19.71 -8.07
CA GLY A 260 -4.97 20.87 -8.88
C GLY A 260 -4.72 22.17 -8.11
N SER A 261 -4.91 22.22 -6.78
CA SER A 261 -4.69 23.44 -5.97
C SER A 261 -3.22 23.82 -5.77
N GLY A 262 -2.28 23.09 -6.33
CA GLY A 262 -0.85 23.39 -6.22
C GLY A 262 -0.15 22.86 -4.96
N LYS A 263 -0.79 21.98 -4.17
CA LYS A 263 -0.18 21.39 -2.95
C LYS A 263 1.22 20.83 -3.21
N SER A 264 1.37 19.95 -4.20
CA SER A 264 2.65 19.35 -4.55
C SER A 264 3.67 20.40 -5.00
N THR A 265 3.25 21.43 -5.72
CA THR A 265 4.12 22.53 -6.15
C THR A 265 4.65 23.33 -4.95
N LEU A 266 3.79 23.59 -3.95
CA LEU A 266 4.16 24.33 -2.74
C LEU A 266 5.06 23.51 -1.81
N THR A 267 4.91 22.17 -1.82
CA THR A 267 5.75 21.28 -1.02
C THR A 267 7.05 20.89 -1.71
N HIS A 268 7.21 21.13 -3.01
CA HIS A 268 8.49 21.01 -3.68
C HIS A 268 9.53 21.93 -3.06
N ALA A 269 10.63 21.35 -2.62
CA ALA A 269 11.60 22.08 -1.83
C ALA A 269 12.71 22.65 -2.69
N LYS A 270 12.68 23.96 -2.92
CA LYS A 270 13.91 24.72 -3.07
C LYS A 270 14.52 25.06 -1.70
N HIS A 271 13.67 25.17 -0.66
CA HIS A 271 14.03 25.47 0.72
C HIS A 271 13.08 24.69 1.65
N GLY A 272 13.61 24.07 2.70
CA GLY A 272 12.88 23.15 3.56
C GLY A 272 12.78 21.71 2.97
N TYR A 273 12.15 20.83 3.67
CA TYR A 273 11.88 19.43 3.28
C TYR A 273 10.48 18.98 3.68
#